data_de22797984313a4fc667709af68d6ca3
#
_entry.id   de22797984313a4fc667709af68d6ca3
#
_cell.length_a   1.000
_cell.length_b   1.000
_cell.length_c   1.000
_cell.angle_alpha   90.00
_cell.angle_beta   90.00
_cell.angle_gamma   90.00
#
_symmetry.space_group_name_H-M   'P 1'
#
loop_
_entity.id
_entity.type
_entity.pdbx_description
1 polymer ?
#
loop_
_entity_poly.entity_id
_entity_poly.type
_entity_poly.pdbx_seq_one_letter_code
_entity_poly.pdbx_strand_id
1 'polypeptide(L)'
;MEAKIEKISELSKLLSVKTRMSDDLFHLFGKFGIGHLLSRLSLEKQDGVSASELLLSLCLFRIVGESIHSICKHKIYELSNHGKNCFYRMMIRPQMDWRRLMNHFALRYMCLLRKYGEVPQSDTTTCFIIDDTVLEKSGVRMEGISRVFDHMKGRCVLGYKLLLCAFFDGKTTIPFDFSLHQEKGKQGNYGLTRQQLKKAYHTKRNTGNPDYKRFQECKMSKLEVAMDMLRRGWKMGLHAKYVITDSWFTCEQLMTCVRSIGKGAMHFVGLAKMGKTKYTISGKKKNAVELIATYERERGKNCRKYKCRYIQLNGNLGDIPIRIFLIKYGRNSAWNVLLTTDTTMSFVKAFEVYQIRWNIEVMNKETKQYLGLGGYQGCDFNGQIADATLCYLTYTVMALEKRFTEYQTMGELFSDMEGDLMALTLWKRVLTCIERIL
;
A
#
# COMPACT_ATOMS: atom_id res chain seq x y z
N MET A 1 -43.47 22.70 -28.67
CA MET A 1 -42.29 23.47 -28.37
C MET A 1 -42.02 23.48 -26.85
N GLU A 2 -43.05 23.75 -26.02
CA GLU A 2 -42.94 23.76 -24.54
C GLU A 2 -42.42 22.45 -23.94
N ALA A 3 -42.93 21.28 -24.33
CA ALA A 3 -42.48 19.98 -23.84
C ALA A 3 -41.01 19.64 -24.18
N LYS A 4 -40.43 20.25 -25.23
CA LYS A 4 -39.02 20.15 -25.55
C LYS A 4 -38.17 21.03 -24.64
N ILE A 5 -38.66 22.20 -24.26
CA ILE A 5 -37.99 23.15 -23.38
C ILE A 5 -37.98 22.64 -21.94
N GLU A 6 -39.06 22.01 -21.48
CA GLU A 6 -39.13 21.36 -20.17
C GLU A 6 -38.14 20.20 -20.04
N LYS A 7 -38.04 19.31 -21.03
CA LYS A 7 -37.04 18.23 -21.08
C LYS A 7 -35.60 18.74 -21.11
N ILE A 8 -35.32 19.85 -21.79
CA ILE A 8 -33.99 20.49 -21.78
C ILE A 8 -33.68 21.10 -20.41
N SER A 9 -34.68 21.67 -19.72
CA SER A 9 -34.55 22.19 -18.36
C SER A 9 -34.31 21.07 -17.34
N GLU A 10 -34.97 19.92 -17.43
CA GLU A 10 -34.72 18.75 -16.58
C GLU A 10 -33.36 18.15 -16.86
N LEU A 11 -32.93 18.04 -18.12
CA LEU A 11 -31.61 17.63 -18.53
C LEU A 11 -30.52 18.59 -17.99
N SER A 12 -30.77 19.89 -18.02
CA SER A 12 -29.87 20.91 -17.46
C SER A 12 -29.73 20.79 -15.94
N LYS A 13 -30.83 20.49 -15.22
CA LYS A 13 -30.81 20.22 -13.77
C LYS A 13 -30.05 18.93 -13.43
N LEU A 14 -30.25 17.85 -14.18
CA LEU A 14 -29.53 16.59 -14.05
C LEU A 14 -28.02 16.77 -14.35
N LEU A 15 -27.68 17.58 -15.35
CA LEU A 15 -26.33 17.96 -15.69
C LEU A 15 -25.67 18.78 -14.58
N SER A 16 -26.37 19.72 -13.96
CA SER A 16 -25.84 20.55 -12.87
C SER A 16 -25.55 19.74 -11.60
N VAL A 17 -26.33 18.68 -11.34
CA VAL A 17 -26.07 17.75 -10.23
C VAL A 17 -24.83 16.89 -10.55
N LYS A 18 -24.67 16.40 -11.78
CA LYS A 18 -23.53 15.54 -12.17
C LYS A 18 -22.23 16.30 -12.42
N THR A 19 -22.28 17.57 -12.86
CA THR A 19 -21.08 18.44 -12.90
C THR A 19 -20.56 18.73 -11.48
N ARG A 20 -21.40 18.80 -10.47
CA ARG A 20 -20.97 18.91 -9.08
C ARG A 20 -20.10 17.73 -8.63
N MET A 21 -20.42 16.49 -9.04
CA MET A 21 -19.66 15.31 -8.60
C MET A 21 -18.26 15.21 -9.24
N SER A 22 -18.07 15.66 -10.50
CA SER A 22 -16.72 15.76 -11.07
C SER A 22 -15.90 16.85 -10.41
N ASP A 23 -16.52 17.98 -10.11
CA ASP A 23 -15.90 19.06 -9.36
C ASP A 23 -15.51 18.57 -7.96
N ASP A 24 -16.31 17.71 -7.33
CA ASP A 24 -16.03 17.10 -6.05
C ASP A 24 -14.81 16.17 -6.09
N LEU A 25 -14.66 15.34 -7.13
CA LEU A 25 -13.49 14.47 -7.28
C LEU A 25 -12.20 15.27 -7.54
N PHE A 26 -12.25 16.27 -8.44
CA PHE A 26 -11.14 17.20 -8.67
C PHE A 26 -10.82 18.01 -7.42
N HIS A 27 -11.84 18.46 -6.69
CA HIS A 27 -11.68 19.17 -5.43
C HIS A 27 -11.06 18.28 -4.35
N LEU A 28 -11.47 17.00 -4.28
CA LEU A 28 -10.92 16.01 -3.35
C LEU A 28 -9.41 15.82 -3.58
N PHE A 29 -8.99 15.61 -4.84
CA PHE A 29 -7.56 15.56 -5.18
C PHE A 29 -6.85 16.90 -4.90
N GLY A 30 -7.51 18.02 -5.13
CA GLY A 30 -7.02 19.37 -4.83
C GLY A 30 -6.67 19.56 -3.36
N LYS A 31 -7.44 18.95 -2.43
CA LYS A 31 -7.16 18.98 -0.98
C LYS A 31 -5.77 18.43 -0.64
N PHE A 32 -5.20 17.55 -1.47
CA PHE A 32 -3.86 16.98 -1.26
C PHE A 32 -2.72 17.91 -1.71
N GLY A 33 -3.01 19.05 -2.36
CA GLY A 33 -2.02 20.10 -2.66
C GLY A 33 -0.91 19.66 -3.63
N ILE A 34 -1.25 18.88 -4.65
CA ILE A 34 -0.31 18.28 -5.62
C ILE A 34 0.54 19.36 -6.32
N GLY A 35 -0.10 20.43 -6.81
CA GLY A 35 0.60 21.51 -7.53
C GLY A 35 1.68 22.17 -6.66
N HIS A 36 1.35 22.54 -5.43
CA HIS A 36 2.30 23.12 -4.49
C HIS A 36 3.48 22.19 -4.17
N LEU A 37 3.23 20.87 -4.07
CA LEU A 37 4.31 19.91 -3.84
C LEU A 37 5.24 19.81 -5.04
N LEU A 38 4.69 19.70 -6.26
CA LEU A 38 5.49 19.57 -7.49
C LEU A 38 6.32 20.83 -7.78
N SER A 39 5.76 22.02 -7.48
CA SER A 39 6.49 23.29 -7.52
C SER A 39 7.69 23.27 -6.57
N ARG A 40 7.50 22.90 -5.32
CA ARG A 40 8.59 22.78 -4.33
C ARG A 40 9.66 21.76 -4.69
N LEU A 41 9.34 20.80 -5.55
CA LEU A 41 10.29 19.80 -6.05
C LEU A 41 10.99 20.24 -7.33
N SER A 42 10.71 21.46 -7.85
CA SER A 42 11.19 21.96 -9.13
C SER A 42 10.89 20.98 -10.28
N LEU A 43 9.75 20.31 -10.21
CA LEU A 43 9.30 19.32 -11.21
C LEU A 43 8.31 19.91 -12.20
N GLU A 44 7.88 21.13 -12.01
CA GLU A 44 7.06 21.85 -12.97
C GLU A 44 7.83 22.05 -14.27
N LYS A 45 7.10 21.97 -15.38
CA LYS A 45 7.65 22.26 -16.70
C LYS A 45 7.48 23.75 -16.98
N GLN A 46 8.46 24.34 -17.64
CA GLN A 46 8.37 25.72 -18.15
C GLN A 46 7.41 25.81 -19.35
N ASP A 47 7.33 24.73 -20.15
CA ASP A 47 6.46 24.64 -21.32
C ASP A 47 5.67 23.33 -21.39
N GLY A 48 4.47 23.39 -21.96
CA GLY A 48 3.58 22.25 -22.20
C GLY A 48 2.67 21.92 -21.05
N VAL A 49 2.23 20.65 -20.96
CA VAL A 49 1.28 20.19 -19.95
C VAL A 49 1.89 20.24 -18.57
N SER A 50 1.18 20.80 -17.59
CA SER A 50 1.66 20.88 -16.22
C SER A 50 1.84 19.48 -15.60
N ALA A 51 2.84 19.33 -14.75
CA ALA A 51 3.09 18.05 -14.07
C ALA A 51 1.93 17.67 -13.13
N SER A 52 1.26 18.65 -12.53
CA SER A 52 0.08 18.44 -11.68
C SER A 52 -1.11 17.92 -12.47
N GLU A 53 -1.37 18.43 -13.66
CA GLU A 53 -2.43 17.96 -14.54
C GLU A 53 -2.19 16.51 -15.01
N LEU A 54 -0.94 16.21 -15.43
CA LEU A 54 -0.57 14.86 -15.83
C LEU A 54 -0.72 13.86 -14.64
N LEU A 55 -0.32 14.26 -13.45
CA LEU A 55 -0.42 13.40 -12.26
C LEU A 55 -1.89 13.15 -11.89
N LEU A 56 -2.71 14.19 -11.90
CA LEU A 56 -4.14 14.08 -11.64
C LEU A 56 -4.81 13.16 -12.66
N SER A 57 -4.56 13.38 -13.96
CA SER A 57 -5.06 12.52 -15.04
C SER A 57 -4.65 11.06 -14.82
N LEU A 58 -3.38 10.80 -14.47
CA LEU A 58 -2.88 9.45 -14.20
C LEU A 58 -3.60 8.79 -13.02
N CYS A 59 -3.94 9.53 -11.97
CA CYS A 59 -4.74 9.01 -10.86
C CYS A 59 -6.18 8.70 -11.30
N LEU A 60 -6.80 9.58 -12.08
CA LEU A 60 -8.16 9.35 -12.62
C LEU A 60 -8.21 8.13 -13.56
N PHE A 61 -7.16 7.92 -14.37
CA PHE A 61 -7.06 6.73 -15.23
C PHE A 61 -7.08 5.42 -14.43
N ARG A 62 -6.61 5.45 -13.16
CA ARG A 62 -6.69 4.27 -12.27
C ARG A 62 -8.12 3.96 -11.84
N ILE A 63 -8.94 4.98 -11.59
CA ILE A 63 -10.35 4.80 -11.22
C ILE A 63 -11.13 4.19 -12.38
N VAL A 64 -10.83 4.63 -13.59
CA VAL A 64 -11.47 4.12 -14.82
C VAL A 64 -11.05 2.68 -15.17
N GLY A 65 -9.93 2.20 -14.61
CA GLY A 65 -9.44 0.84 -14.87
C GLY A 65 -8.82 0.60 -16.25
N GLU A 66 -8.73 1.63 -17.10
CA GLU A 66 -8.23 1.53 -18.46
C GLU A 66 -6.75 1.89 -18.58
N SER A 67 -6.07 1.32 -19.60
CA SER A 67 -4.68 1.65 -19.86
C SER A 67 -4.53 3.06 -20.42
N ILE A 68 -3.40 3.72 -20.11
CA ILE A 68 -3.04 5.03 -20.68
C ILE A 68 -3.15 5.02 -22.22
N HIS A 69 -2.73 3.91 -22.86
CA HIS A 69 -2.81 3.76 -24.31
C HIS A 69 -4.27 3.75 -24.79
N SER A 70 -5.13 2.98 -24.13
CA SER A 70 -6.56 2.87 -24.47
C SER A 70 -7.25 4.23 -24.32
N ILE A 71 -7.05 4.90 -23.20
CA ILE A 71 -7.67 6.21 -22.91
C ILE A 71 -7.25 7.25 -23.96
N CYS A 72 -5.94 7.38 -24.25
CA CYS A 72 -5.44 8.35 -25.21
C CYS A 72 -5.81 8.02 -26.67
N LYS A 73 -5.92 6.72 -27.04
CA LYS A 73 -6.26 6.28 -28.39
C LYS A 73 -7.73 6.48 -28.70
N HIS A 74 -8.58 6.06 -27.79
CA HIS A 74 -10.03 6.01 -28.04
C HIS A 74 -10.74 7.28 -27.57
N LYS A 75 -10.06 8.20 -26.88
CA LYS A 75 -10.63 9.42 -26.28
C LYS A 75 -11.93 9.13 -25.51
N ILE A 76 -12.00 7.94 -24.91
CA ILE A 76 -13.24 7.41 -24.34
C ILE A 76 -13.78 8.34 -23.24
N TYR A 77 -12.88 8.96 -22.47
CA TYR A 77 -13.27 9.71 -21.28
C TYR A 77 -12.97 11.21 -21.36
N GLU A 78 -12.46 11.72 -22.47
CA GLU A 78 -12.01 13.13 -22.59
C GLU A 78 -11.22 13.64 -21.34
N LEU A 79 -10.76 12.70 -20.51
CA LEU A 79 -10.02 12.99 -19.27
C LEU A 79 -8.68 13.67 -19.55
N SER A 80 -8.22 13.62 -20.81
CA SER A 80 -7.04 14.33 -21.25
C SER A 80 -7.02 14.47 -22.78
N ASN A 81 -6.71 15.67 -23.24
CA ASN A 81 -6.44 15.95 -24.66
C ASN A 81 -4.99 15.66 -25.05
N HIS A 82 -4.20 15.06 -24.17
CA HIS A 82 -2.78 14.86 -24.35
C HIS A 82 -2.45 13.48 -24.92
N GLY A 83 -1.39 13.42 -25.72
CA GLY A 83 -0.90 12.16 -26.24
C GLY A 83 -0.26 11.27 -25.16
N LYS A 84 -0.37 9.94 -25.30
CA LYS A 84 0.15 8.96 -24.34
C LYS A 84 1.61 9.16 -23.92
N ASN A 85 2.44 9.73 -24.81
CA ASN A 85 3.88 9.89 -24.58
C ASN A 85 4.20 10.87 -23.44
N CYS A 86 3.36 11.91 -23.21
CA CYS A 86 3.60 12.82 -22.08
C CYS A 86 3.42 12.12 -20.74
N PHE A 87 2.45 11.23 -20.61
CA PHE A 87 2.22 10.42 -19.41
C PHE A 87 3.36 9.44 -19.15
N TYR A 88 3.76 8.67 -20.18
CA TYR A 88 4.87 7.72 -20.04
C TYR A 88 6.19 8.41 -19.69
N ARG A 89 6.49 9.58 -20.34
CA ARG A 89 7.68 10.37 -20.01
C ARG A 89 7.66 10.85 -18.56
N MET A 90 6.50 11.23 -18.02
CA MET A 90 6.39 11.61 -16.62
C MET A 90 6.66 10.42 -15.70
N MET A 91 6.08 9.24 -16.00
CA MET A 91 6.25 8.03 -15.18
C MET A 91 7.70 7.56 -15.09
N ILE A 92 8.46 7.66 -16.19
CA ILE A 92 9.87 7.23 -16.24
C ILE A 92 10.87 8.34 -15.89
N ARG A 93 10.41 9.57 -15.58
CA ARG A 93 11.28 10.71 -15.29
C ARG A 93 12.19 10.45 -14.09
N PRO A 94 13.55 10.45 -14.21
CA PRO A 94 14.45 10.07 -13.13
C PRO A 94 14.42 10.99 -11.91
N GLN A 95 14.11 12.27 -12.11
CA GLN A 95 14.04 13.30 -11.05
C GLN A 95 12.73 13.20 -10.23
N MET A 96 11.74 12.43 -10.71
CA MET A 96 10.46 12.32 -10.02
C MET A 96 10.60 11.51 -8.74
N ASP A 97 10.51 12.18 -7.59
CA ASP A 97 10.55 11.52 -6.28
C ASP A 97 9.16 10.98 -5.90
N TRP A 98 8.85 9.81 -6.46
CA TRP A 98 7.60 9.09 -6.21
C TRP A 98 7.38 8.77 -4.73
N ARG A 99 8.46 8.49 -3.97
CA ARG A 99 8.37 8.26 -2.53
C ARG A 99 7.93 9.51 -1.79
N ARG A 100 8.57 10.64 -2.09
CA ARG A 100 8.23 11.92 -1.45
C ARG A 100 6.80 12.32 -1.73
N LEU A 101 6.30 12.04 -2.94
CA LEU A 101 4.90 12.25 -3.30
C LEU A 101 3.97 11.37 -2.46
N MET A 102 4.27 10.09 -2.31
CA MET A 102 3.49 9.16 -1.49
C MET A 102 3.49 9.58 -0.01
N ASN A 103 4.64 9.94 0.53
CA ASN A 103 4.78 10.44 1.89
C ASN A 103 3.97 11.73 2.11
N HIS A 104 3.97 12.63 1.14
CA HIS A 104 3.17 13.86 1.19
C HIS A 104 1.67 13.54 1.29
N PHE A 105 1.17 12.59 0.49
CA PHE A 105 -0.22 12.19 0.54
C PHE A 105 -0.60 11.61 1.91
N ALA A 106 0.24 10.74 2.48
CA ALA A 106 0.00 10.19 3.81
C ALA A 106 -0.03 11.27 4.90
N LEU A 107 0.91 12.22 4.87
CA LEU A 107 0.93 13.35 5.80
C LEU A 107 -0.26 14.29 5.60
N ARG A 108 -0.61 14.57 4.34
CA ARG A 108 -1.74 15.43 4.02
C ARG A 108 -3.06 14.81 4.46
N TYR A 109 -3.21 13.48 4.29
CA TYR A 109 -4.34 12.73 4.85
C TYR A 109 -4.47 12.99 6.36
N MET A 110 -3.39 12.83 7.13
CA MET A 110 -3.41 13.07 8.58
C MET A 110 -3.71 14.54 8.93
N CYS A 111 -3.21 15.49 8.14
CA CYS A 111 -3.54 16.91 8.31
C CYS A 111 -5.03 17.20 8.07
N LEU A 112 -5.62 16.58 7.04
CA LEU A 112 -7.04 16.71 6.72
C LEU A 112 -7.92 16.09 7.81
N LEU A 113 -7.56 14.93 8.35
CA LEU A 113 -8.28 14.35 9.50
C LEU A 113 -8.28 15.31 10.69
N ARG A 114 -7.15 15.94 11.02
CA ARG A 114 -7.06 16.93 12.09
C ARG A 114 -7.97 18.13 11.81
N LYS A 115 -7.97 18.62 10.57
CA LYS A 115 -8.83 19.74 10.14
C LYS A 115 -10.32 19.44 10.31
N TYR A 116 -10.72 18.18 10.12
CA TYR A 116 -12.11 17.71 10.28
C TYR A 116 -12.43 17.20 11.70
N GLY A 117 -11.55 17.42 12.68
CA GLY A 117 -11.78 17.02 14.07
C GLY A 117 -11.58 15.54 14.36
N GLU A 118 -11.11 14.75 13.38
CA GLU A 118 -10.86 13.31 13.49
C GLU A 118 -9.41 13.03 13.91
N VAL A 119 -9.05 13.38 15.16
CA VAL A 119 -7.70 13.15 15.68
C VAL A 119 -7.68 11.83 16.46
N PRO A 120 -6.69 10.93 16.22
CA PRO A 120 -6.50 9.77 17.09
C PRO A 120 -6.27 10.22 18.54
N GLN A 121 -7.07 9.72 19.47
CA GLN A 121 -6.93 9.99 20.89
C GLN A 121 -5.69 9.28 21.45
N SER A 122 -5.26 9.66 22.66
CA SER A 122 -4.05 9.09 23.29
C SER A 122 -4.12 7.58 23.51
N ASP A 123 -5.31 7.00 23.69
CA ASP A 123 -5.57 5.58 23.85
C ASP A 123 -5.78 4.82 22.54
N THR A 124 -5.96 5.55 21.41
CA THR A 124 -6.16 4.94 20.09
C THR A 124 -4.98 4.02 19.73
N THR A 125 -5.30 2.82 19.26
CA THR A 125 -4.31 1.88 18.75
C THR A 125 -3.88 2.29 17.36
N THR A 126 -2.65 2.80 17.21
CA THR A 126 -2.04 3.14 15.92
C THR A 126 -0.95 2.16 15.58
N CYS A 127 -0.84 1.78 14.29
CA CYS A 127 0.09 0.74 13.87
C CYS A 127 0.80 1.08 12.57
N PHE A 128 2.08 0.70 12.47
CA PHE A 128 2.69 0.40 11.18
C PHE A 128 2.44 -1.07 10.85
N ILE A 129 2.02 -1.34 9.63
CA ILE A 129 1.77 -2.69 9.14
C ILE A 129 2.70 -2.94 7.97
N ILE A 130 3.46 -4.04 8.02
CA ILE A 130 4.40 -4.43 6.97
C ILE A 130 3.96 -5.77 6.41
N ASP A 131 3.83 -5.83 5.09
CA ASP A 131 3.54 -7.08 4.37
C ASP A 131 4.10 -7.03 2.95
N ASP A 132 4.25 -8.18 2.30
CA ASP A 132 4.64 -8.24 0.90
C ASP A 132 3.57 -8.91 0.02
N THR A 133 3.53 -8.50 -1.23
CA THR A 133 2.67 -9.12 -2.23
C THR A 133 3.40 -9.29 -3.55
N VAL A 134 2.95 -10.22 -4.38
CA VAL A 134 3.51 -10.45 -5.72
C VAL A 134 2.85 -9.53 -6.73
N LEU A 135 3.66 -8.85 -7.54
CA LEU A 135 3.23 -8.20 -8.77
C LEU A 135 3.69 -9.05 -9.95
N GLU A 136 2.79 -9.88 -10.47
CA GLU A 136 3.06 -10.75 -11.61
C GLU A 136 3.21 -9.93 -12.90
N LYS A 137 4.14 -10.32 -13.76
CA LYS A 137 4.44 -9.67 -15.03
C LYS A 137 4.54 -10.70 -16.16
N SER A 138 4.26 -10.25 -17.39
CA SER A 138 4.35 -11.12 -18.57
C SER A 138 5.69 -11.00 -19.32
N GLY A 139 6.37 -9.84 -19.21
CA GLY A 139 7.56 -9.53 -20.00
C GLY A 139 8.88 -9.75 -19.26
N VAL A 140 9.78 -10.53 -19.83
CA VAL A 140 11.15 -10.77 -19.30
C VAL A 140 12.12 -9.62 -19.54
N ARG A 141 11.73 -8.59 -20.32
CA ARG A 141 12.61 -7.46 -20.66
C ARG A 141 12.59 -6.35 -19.61
N MET A 142 11.72 -6.45 -18.61
CA MET A 142 11.60 -5.43 -17.57
C MET A 142 12.85 -5.37 -16.70
N GLU A 143 13.28 -4.17 -16.36
CA GLU A 143 14.45 -3.96 -15.52
C GLU A 143 14.19 -4.40 -14.08
N GLY A 144 15.12 -5.18 -13.51
CA GLY A 144 14.98 -5.72 -12.15
C GLY A 144 13.94 -6.82 -12.02
N ILE A 145 13.43 -7.39 -13.13
CA ILE A 145 12.50 -8.52 -13.11
C ILE A 145 13.19 -9.79 -12.61
N SER A 146 12.45 -10.63 -11.91
CA SER A 146 12.91 -11.94 -11.46
C SER A 146 11.76 -12.93 -11.36
N ARG A 147 12.07 -14.22 -11.16
CA ARG A 147 11.06 -15.18 -10.74
C ARG A 147 10.95 -15.15 -9.23
N VAL A 148 9.80 -14.72 -8.75
CA VAL A 148 9.46 -14.58 -7.32
C VAL A 148 8.49 -15.69 -6.91
N PHE A 149 8.64 -16.21 -5.69
CA PHE A 149 7.76 -17.26 -5.20
C PHE A 149 6.40 -16.70 -4.79
N ASP A 150 5.34 -17.20 -5.41
CA ASP A 150 3.96 -16.85 -5.06
C ASP A 150 3.38 -17.96 -4.16
N HIS A 151 3.18 -17.61 -2.87
CA HIS A 151 2.65 -18.55 -1.88
C HIS A 151 1.22 -19.00 -2.19
N MET A 152 0.40 -18.14 -2.81
CA MET A 152 -0.98 -18.47 -3.18
C MET A 152 -1.03 -19.47 -4.33
N LYS A 153 -0.09 -19.35 -5.28
CA LYS A 153 0.01 -20.26 -6.45
C LYS A 153 0.91 -21.45 -6.18
N GLY A 154 1.66 -21.48 -5.07
CA GLY A 154 2.62 -22.54 -4.73
C GLY A 154 3.78 -22.69 -5.73
N ARG A 155 4.06 -21.66 -6.55
CA ARG A 155 5.10 -21.67 -7.60
C ARG A 155 5.78 -20.33 -7.80
N CYS A 156 6.94 -20.36 -8.47
CA CYS A 156 7.58 -19.13 -8.91
C CYS A 156 6.87 -18.56 -10.15
N VAL A 157 6.58 -17.27 -10.11
CA VAL A 157 6.03 -16.49 -11.22
C VAL A 157 7.00 -15.39 -11.61
N LEU A 158 6.93 -14.89 -12.84
CA LEU A 158 7.71 -13.75 -13.28
C LEU A 158 7.13 -12.47 -12.67
N GLY A 159 7.94 -11.65 -12.02
CA GLY A 159 7.42 -10.45 -11.39
C GLY A 159 8.36 -9.79 -10.39
N TYR A 160 7.77 -8.98 -9.52
CA TYR A 160 8.41 -8.34 -8.38
C TYR A 160 7.70 -8.74 -7.08
N LYS A 161 8.44 -8.78 -5.97
CA LYS A 161 7.86 -8.69 -4.63
C LYS A 161 7.69 -7.23 -4.27
N LEU A 162 6.47 -6.80 -4.07
CA LEU A 162 6.18 -5.47 -3.54
C LEU A 162 6.13 -5.57 -2.01
N LEU A 163 7.06 -4.92 -1.34
CA LEU A 163 7.05 -4.71 0.10
C LEU A 163 6.30 -3.40 0.38
N LEU A 164 5.24 -3.45 1.18
CA LEU A 164 4.41 -2.31 1.54
C LEU A 164 4.52 -2.03 3.03
N CYS A 165 4.63 -0.75 3.38
CA CYS A 165 4.45 -0.26 4.73
C CYS A 165 3.25 0.70 4.78
N ALA A 166 2.25 0.34 5.59
CA ALA A 166 1.02 1.09 5.77
C ALA A 166 0.91 1.61 7.21
N PHE A 167 0.15 2.69 7.39
CA PHE A 167 -0.15 3.28 8.68
C PHE A 167 -1.64 3.13 8.98
N PHE A 168 -1.97 2.56 10.12
CA PHE A 168 -3.32 2.48 10.66
C PHE A 168 -3.49 3.55 11.75
N ASP A 169 -4.46 4.43 11.57
CA ASP A 169 -4.72 5.59 12.44
C ASP A 169 -5.71 5.29 13.59
N GLY A 170 -6.17 4.05 13.70
CA GLY A 170 -7.20 3.61 14.63
C GLY A 170 -8.54 3.26 13.96
N LYS A 171 -8.78 3.77 12.74
CA LYS A 171 -9.99 3.49 11.96
C LYS A 171 -9.65 3.10 10.50
N THR A 172 -8.70 3.78 9.87
CA THR A 172 -8.36 3.63 8.46
C THR A 172 -6.89 3.27 8.29
N THR A 173 -6.60 2.44 7.31
CA THR A 173 -5.23 2.09 6.92
C THR A 173 -4.87 2.79 5.62
N ILE A 174 -3.75 3.53 5.60
CA ILE A 174 -3.23 4.21 4.42
C ILE A 174 -1.81 3.75 4.11
N PRO A 175 -1.45 3.60 2.82
CA PRO A 175 -0.10 3.29 2.42
C PRO A 175 0.79 4.54 2.52
N PHE A 176 2.05 4.41 2.99
CA PHE A 176 2.95 5.56 3.03
C PHE A 176 4.33 5.31 2.41
N ASP A 177 4.77 4.06 2.32
CA ASP A 177 6.02 3.70 1.67
C ASP A 177 5.94 2.27 1.13
N PHE A 178 6.64 1.99 0.02
CA PHE A 178 6.78 0.65 -0.54
C PHE A 178 8.13 0.51 -1.26
N SER A 179 8.51 -0.71 -1.60
CA SER A 179 9.62 -1.02 -2.50
C SER A 179 9.31 -2.23 -3.35
N LEU A 180 9.92 -2.29 -4.52
CA LEU A 180 9.86 -3.46 -5.40
C LEU A 180 11.17 -4.25 -5.25
N HIS A 181 11.07 -5.54 -5.05
CA HIS A 181 12.22 -6.43 -4.84
C HIS A 181 12.27 -7.52 -5.88
N GLN A 182 13.50 -7.87 -6.28
CA GLN A 182 13.83 -9.05 -7.06
C GLN A 182 14.31 -10.18 -6.12
N GLU A 183 14.05 -11.42 -6.49
CA GLU A 183 14.61 -12.59 -5.80
C GLU A 183 15.79 -13.14 -6.59
N LYS A 184 16.93 -13.31 -5.91
CA LYS A 184 18.19 -13.80 -6.56
C LYS A 184 18.06 -15.20 -7.16
N GLY A 185 17.13 -16.01 -6.62
CA GLY A 185 17.01 -17.42 -6.96
C GLY A 185 18.19 -18.28 -6.46
N LYS A 186 18.07 -19.58 -6.52
CA LYS A 186 19.09 -20.52 -6.00
C LYS A 186 20.45 -20.40 -6.70
N GLN A 187 20.45 -20.04 -7.99
CA GLN A 187 21.66 -19.94 -8.82
C GLN A 187 22.16 -18.51 -9.00
N GLY A 188 21.57 -17.54 -8.33
CA GLY A 188 21.94 -16.12 -8.46
C GLY A 188 21.57 -15.49 -9.82
N ASN A 189 20.84 -16.19 -10.67
CA ASN A 189 20.42 -15.76 -12.01
C ASN A 189 19.00 -15.20 -12.05
N TYR A 190 18.41 -14.88 -10.91
CA TYR A 190 17.06 -14.36 -10.76
C TYR A 190 15.96 -15.29 -11.33
N GLY A 191 16.27 -16.58 -11.50
CA GLY A 191 15.40 -17.57 -12.13
C GLY A 191 15.22 -17.35 -13.63
N LEU A 192 16.10 -16.58 -14.28
CA LEU A 192 16.07 -16.26 -15.71
C LEU A 192 17.19 -16.99 -16.45
N THR A 193 16.98 -17.27 -17.75
CA THR A 193 18.02 -17.82 -18.62
C THR A 193 19.05 -16.75 -19.01
N ARG A 194 20.26 -17.16 -19.41
CA ARG A 194 21.28 -16.23 -19.92
C ARG A 194 20.80 -15.34 -21.08
N GLN A 195 19.99 -15.92 -21.97
CA GLN A 195 19.40 -15.16 -23.10
C GLN A 195 18.39 -14.11 -22.60
N GLN A 196 17.57 -14.45 -21.60
CA GLN A 196 16.61 -13.51 -20.99
C GLN A 196 17.33 -12.36 -20.28
N LEU A 197 18.39 -12.66 -19.53
CA LEU A 197 19.22 -11.63 -18.86
C LEU A 197 19.87 -10.67 -19.85
N LYS A 198 20.39 -11.17 -21.01
CA LYS A 198 20.95 -10.32 -22.06
C LYS A 198 19.92 -9.40 -22.73
N LYS A 199 18.63 -9.78 -22.74
CA LYS A 199 17.53 -8.98 -23.31
C LYS A 199 16.90 -8.02 -22.32
N ALA A 200 17.27 -8.09 -21.03
CA ALA A 200 16.73 -7.21 -20.00
C ALA A 200 17.03 -5.73 -20.32
N TYR A 201 16.04 -4.88 -20.08
CA TYR A 201 16.20 -3.46 -20.23
C TYR A 201 17.05 -2.92 -19.06
N HIS A 202 17.91 -1.96 -19.36
CA HIS A 202 18.77 -1.32 -18.38
C HIS A 202 18.83 0.17 -18.65
N THR A 203 18.63 0.96 -17.60
CA THR A 203 18.74 2.42 -17.65
C THR A 203 19.99 2.88 -16.90
N LYS A 204 20.79 3.76 -17.52
CA LYS A 204 21.84 4.49 -16.81
C LYS A 204 21.19 5.47 -15.82
N ARG A 205 21.53 5.37 -14.52
CA ARG A 205 21.00 6.25 -13.47
C ARG A 205 22.10 7.13 -12.89
N ASN A 206 21.74 8.38 -12.66
CA ASN A 206 22.58 9.28 -11.86
C ASN A 206 22.34 8.99 -10.37
N THR A 207 23.41 8.83 -9.60
CA THR A 207 23.37 8.52 -8.16
C THR A 207 22.63 9.57 -7.31
N GLY A 208 22.58 10.82 -7.79
CA GLY A 208 21.84 11.91 -7.16
C GLY A 208 20.32 11.84 -7.37
N ASN A 209 19.82 11.07 -8.31
CA ASN A 209 18.42 11.01 -8.63
C ASN A 209 17.64 10.04 -7.69
N PRO A 210 16.36 10.31 -7.41
CA PRO A 210 15.52 9.41 -6.61
C PRO A 210 15.39 8.00 -7.21
N ASP A 211 15.32 7.85 -8.53
CA ASP A 211 15.18 6.57 -9.22
C ASP A 211 16.36 5.62 -8.96
N TYR A 212 17.59 6.16 -8.79
CA TYR A 212 18.75 5.36 -8.43
C TYR A 212 18.56 4.66 -7.08
N LYS A 213 18.14 5.41 -6.05
CA LYS A 213 17.91 4.88 -4.70
C LYS A 213 16.83 3.80 -4.70
N ARG A 214 15.75 4.02 -5.45
CA ARG A 214 14.66 3.03 -5.61
C ARG A 214 15.13 1.74 -6.26
N PHE A 215 16.01 1.83 -7.27
CA PHE A 215 16.57 0.65 -7.92
C PHE A 215 17.61 -0.07 -7.05
N GLN A 216 18.35 0.63 -6.19
CA GLN A 216 19.22 -0.02 -5.21
C GLN A 216 18.41 -0.85 -4.21
N GLU A 217 17.31 -0.32 -3.69
CA GLU A 217 16.41 -1.06 -2.79
C GLU A 217 15.88 -2.37 -3.40
N CYS A 218 15.70 -2.41 -4.72
CA CYS A 218 15.27 -3.63 -5.42
C CYS A 218 16.21 -4.83 -5.17
N LYS A 219 17.48 -4.56 -4.92
CA LYS A 219 18.55 -5.54 -4.69
C LYS A 219 18.84 -5.80 -3.21
N MET A 220 18.34 -4.95 -2.33
CA MET A 220 18.52 -5.06 -0.88
C MET A 220 17.59 -6.13 -0.27
N SER A 221 17.90 -6.52 0.96
CA SER A 221 17.01 -7.37 1.74
C SER A 221 15.71 -6.63 2.07
N LYS A 222 14.56 -7.31 1.93
CA LYS A 222 13.25 -6.77 2.34
C LYS A 222 13.26 -6.33 3.81
N LEU A 223 13.99 -7.04 4.67
CA LEU A 223 14.08 -6.71 6.09
C LEU A 223 14.80 -5.37 6.32
N GLU A 224 15.93 -5.13 5.66
CA GLU A 224 16.66 -3.86 5.74
C GLU A 224 15.80 -2.70 5.25
N VAL A 225 15.12 -2.87 4.11
CA VAL A 225 14.26 -1.83 3.56
C VAL A 225 13.02 -1.59 4.44
N ALA A 226 12.45 -2.63 5.05
CA ALA A 226 11.36 -2.51 6.02
C ALA A 226 11.78 -1.66 7.24
N MET A 227 12.95 -1.91 7.79
CA MET A 227 13.50 -1.11 8.90
C MET A 227 13.69 0.35 8.51
N ASP A 228 14.14 0.61 7.30
CA ASP A 228 14.30 1.98 6.79
C ASP A 228 12.94 2.67 6.55
N MET A 229 11.92 1.94 6.08
CA MET A 229 10.54 2.46 5.98
C MET A 229 10.00 2.88 7.35
N LEU A 230 10.19 2.06 8.39
CA LEU A 230 9.77 2.40 9.75
C LEU A 230 10.44 3.67 10.27
N ARG A 231 11.78 3.80 10.08
CA ARG A 231 12.52 5.00 10.46
C ARG A 231 12.02 6.25 9.72
N ARG A 232 11.76 6.12 8.41
CA ARG A 232 11.20 7.21 7.59
C ARG A 232 9.81 7.60 8.06
N GLY A 233 8.91 6.63 8.26
CA GLY A 233 7.55 6.87 8.76
C GLY A 233 7.54 7.61 10.08
N TRP A 234 8.36 7.19 11.04
CA TRP A 234 8.51 7.86 12.33
C TRP A 234 9.06 9.28 12.17
N LYS A 235 10.15 9.46 11.39
CA LYS A 235 10.77 10.76 11.16
C LYS A 235 9.84 11.78 10.49
N MET A 236 8.95 11.33 9.64
CA MET A 236 7.96 12.22 8.99
C MET A 236 6.75 12.52 9.88
N GLY A 237 6.65 11.98 11.09
CA GLY A 237 5.60 12.29 12.06
C GLY A 237 4.42 11.32 12.10
N LEU A 238 4.52 10.16 11.46
CA LEU A 238 3.58 9.05 11.66
C LEU A 238 4.02 8.28 12.92
N HIS A 239 3.36 8.57 14.04
CA HIS A 239 3.72 7.94 15.31
C HIS A 239 2.80 6.76 15.59
N ALA A 240 3.29 5.56 15.33
CA ALA A 240 2.61 4.30 15.63
C ALA A 240 2.99 3.80 17.03
N LYS A 241 2.03 3.20 17.74
CA LYS A 241 2.27 2.49 18.99
C LYS A 241 2.85 1.10 18.74
N TYR A 242 2.44 0.47 17.64
CA TYR A 242 2.82 -0.90 17.31
C TYR A 242 3.32 -1.01 15.87
N VAL A 243 4.26 -1.95 15.66
CA VAL A 243 4.62 -2.48 14.34
C VAL A 243 4.06 -3.89 14.27
N ILE A 244 3.29 -4.17 13.21
CA ILE A 244 2.63 -5.46 13.01
C ILE A 244 3.15 -6.10 11.75
N THR A 245 3.56 -7.38 11.85
CA THR A 245 4.08 -8.14 10.71
C THR A 245 3.60 -9.59 10.74
N ASP A 246 3.75 -10.26 9.59
CA ASP A 246 3.60 -11.71 9.52
C ASP A 246 4.83 -12.44 10.09
N SER A 247 4.78 -13.77 10.03
CA SER A 247 5.85 -14.62 10.58
C SER A 247 7.17 -14.56 9.80
N TRP A 248 7.17 -14.03 8.58
CA TRP A 248 8.38 -13.91 7.78
C TRP A 248 9.30 -12.79 8.29
N PHE A 249 8.71 -11.68 8.73
CA PHE A 249 9.44 -10.52 9.26
C PHE A 249 9.74 -10.62 10.76
N THR A 250 9.15 -11.59 11.47
CA THR A 250 9.32 -11.73 12.92
C THR A 250 10.72 -12.26 13.25
N CYS A 251 11.63 -11.35 13.57
CA CYS A 251 13.01 -11.66 13.96
C CYS A 251 13.56 -10.63 14.97
N GLU A 252 14.62 -11.01 15.66
CA GLU A 252 15.29 -10.17 16.65
C GLU A 252 15.73 -8.82 16.06
N GLN A 253 16.33 -8.82 14.88
CA GLN A 253 16.82 -7.61 14.20
C GLN A 253 15.72 -6.57 13.98
N LEU A 254 14.52 -6.98 13.52
CA LEU A 254 13.39 -6.06 13.35
C LEU A 254 12.89 -5.55 14.69
N MET A 255 12.77 -6.42 15.70
CA MET A 255 12.33 -6.02 17.05
C MET A 255 13.28 -5.01 17.68
N THR A 256 14.59 -5.21 17.54
CA THR A 256 15.63 -4.25 17.99
C THR A 256 15.45 -2.90 17.31
N CYS A 257 15.25 -2.90 15.98
CA CYS A 257 14.99 -1.68 15.22
C CYS A 257 13.72 -0.98 15.73
N VAL A 258 12.63 -1.70 15.89
CA VAL A 258 11.34 -1.14 16.39
C VAL A 258 11.55 -0.50 17.77
N ARG A 259 12.22 -1.18 18.69
CA ARG A 259 12.49 -0.65 20.05
C ARG A 259 13.45 0.53 20.06
N SER A 260 14.33 0.67 19.06
CA SER A 260 15.24 1.83 18.96
C SER A 260 14.52 3.09 18.46
N ILE A 261 13.43 2.95 17.72
CA ILE A 261 12.67 4.07 17.17
C ILE A 261 11.85 4.74 18.29
N GLY A 262 11.84 6.07 18.32
CA GLY A 262 11.07 6.85 19.30
C GLY A 262 11.48 6.61 20.77
N LYS A 263 12.74 6.25 21.03
CA LYS A 263 13.25 5.95 22.38
C LYS A 263 12.45 4.87 23.11
N GLY A 264 12.04 3.84 22.37
CA GLY A 264 11.26 2.73 22.92
C GLY A 264 9.74 2.96 23.03
N ALA A 265 9.22 4.03 22.44
CA ALA A 265 7.77 4.29 22.46
C ALA A 265 6.98 3.32 21.58
N MET A 266 7.62 2.63 20.64
CA MET A 266 6.97 1.72 19.71
C MET A 266 7.25 0.26 20.08
N HIS A 267 6.23 -0.59 20.04
CA HIS A 267 6.32 -2.00 20.32
C HIS A 267 6.07 -2.85 19.08
N PHE A 268 6.60 -4.06 19.07
CA PHE A 268 6.39 -5.05 18.03
C PHE A 268 5.26 -6.01 18.41
N VAL A 269 4.43 -6.41 17.43
CA VAL A 269 3.46 -7.50 17.54
C VAL A 269 3.50 -8.31 16.25
N GLY A 270 3.72 -9.63 16.32
CA GLY A 270 3.78 -10.45 15.11
C GLY A 270 3.69 -11.94 15.40
N LEU A 271 3.19 -12.71 14.43
CA LEU A 271 3.31 -14.16 14.48
C LEU A 271 4.77 -14.57 14.30
N ALA A 272 5.16 -15.66 14.95
CA ALA A 272 6.45 -16.31 14.72
C ALA A 272 6.23 -17.73 14.19
N LYS A 273 7.22 -18.23 13.46
CA LYS A 273 7.20 -19.61 12.93
C LYS A 273 7.34 -20.62 14.07
N MET A 274 6.55 -21.69 14.02
CA MET A 274 6.74 -22.89 14.83
C MET A 274 8.00 -23.63 14.34
N GLY A 275 9.16 -23.19 14.75
CA GLY A 275 10.41 -23.69 14.20
C GLY A 275 11.55 -23.78 15.21
N LYS A 276 12.75 -23.60 14.71
CA LYS A 276 14.00 -23.74 15.50
C LYS A 276 14.32 -22.51 16.37
N THR A 277 13.54 -21.42 16.26
CA THR A 277 13.74 -20.21 17.08
C THR A 277 13.65 -20.54 18.55
N LYS A 278 14.69 -20.20 19.31
CA LYS A 278 14.76 -20.46 20.77
C LYS A 278 14.47 -19.17 21.52
N TYR A 279 13.65 -19.30 22.54
CA TYR A 279 13.29 -18.26 23.49
C TYR A 279 13.89 -18.57 24.84
N THR A 280 14.39 -17.58 25.56
CA THR A 280 14.91 -17.74 26.92
C THR A 280 13.77 -17.49 27.92
N ILE A 281 13.33 -18.54 28.60
CA ILE A 281 12.28 -18.47 29.63
C ILE A 281 12.89 -18.99 30.94
N SER A 282 12.85 -18.17 32.00
CA SER A 282 13.44 -18.52 33.31
C SER A 282 14.89 -19.08 33.19
N GLY A 283 15.71 -18.42 32.36
CA GLY A 283 17.11 -18.81 32.14
C GLY A 283 17.33 -20.00 31.20
N LYS A 284 16.28 -20.69 30.73
CA LYS A 284 16.40 -21.85 29.85
C LYS A 284 16.00 -21.51 28.43
N LYS A 285 16.83 -21.91 27.45
CA LYS A 285 16.55 -21.72 26.00
C LYS A 285 15.70 -22.89 25.50
N LYS A 286 14.45 -22.60 25.06
CA LYS A 286 13.50 -23.57 24.51
C LYS A 286 12.86 -23.05 23.24
N ASN A 287 12.56 -23.94 22.28
CA ASN A 287 11.75 -23.58 21.13
C ASN A 287 10.24 -23.62 21.47
N ALA A 288 9.38 -23.20 20.54
CA ALA A 288 7.94 -23.13 20.78
C ALA A 288 7.32 -24.49 21.14
N VAL A 289 7.77 -25.59 20.51
CA VAL A 289 7.26 -26.96 20.78
C VAL A 289 7.62 -27.40 22.19
N GLU A 290 8.88 -27.17 22.59
CA GLU A 290 9.36 -27.48 23.94
C GLU A 290 8.65 -26.64 25.01
N LEU A 291 8.33 -25.36 24.70
CA LEU A 291 7.56 -24.51 25.61
C LEU A 291 6.13 -25.02 25.79
N ILE A 292 5.47 -25.46 24.71
CA ILE A 292 4.12 -26.05 24.77
C ILE A 292 4.16 -27.28 25.65
N ALA A 293 5.06 -28.23 25.37
CA ALA A 293 5.18 -29.46 26.14
C ALA A 293 5.42 -29.21 27.63
N THR A 294 6.19 -28.15 27.97
CA THR A 294 6.51 -27.81 29.35
C THR A 294 5.33 -27.15 30.12
N TYR A 295 4.63 -26.21 29.46
CA TYR A 295 3.73 -25.29 30.15
C TYR A 295 2.24 -25.50 29.85
N GLU A 296 1.87 -26.37 28.88
CA GLU A 296 0.45 -26.54 28.51
C GLU A 296 -0.46 -26.98 29.69
N ARG A 297 0.02 -27.87 30.54
CA ARG A 297 -0.77 -28.37 31.67
C ARG A 297 -0.90 -27.34 32.79
N GLU A 298 0.19 -26.62 33.09
CA GLU A 298 0.24 -25.71 34.24
C GLU A 298 -0.29 -24.29 33.91
N ARG A 299 -0.04 -23.80 32.71
CA ARG A 299 -0.30 -22.39 32.33
C ARG A 299 -1.30 -22.21 31.20
N GLY A 300 -1.95 -23.30 30.76
CA GLY A 300 -2.97 -23.24 29.72
C GLY A 300 -4.22 -22.52 30.21
N LYS A 301 -4.62 -21.44 29.50
CA LYS A 301 -5.82 -20.63 29.76
C LYS A 301 -6.79 -20.72 28.59
N ASN A 302 -8.08 -20.59 28.85
CA ASN A 302 -9.10 -20.52 27.81
C ASN A 302 -9.53 -19.07 27.60
N CYS A 303 -9.61 -18.66 26.35
CA CYS A 303 -10.20 -17.39 25.96
C CYS A 303 -11.59 -17.64 25.34
N ARG A 304 -12.66 -17.25 26.05
CA ARG A 304 -14.04 -17.41 25.57
C ARG A 304 -14.34 -16.54 24.36
N LYS A 305 -13.82 -15.30 24.33
CA LYS A 305 -14.03 -14.34 23.23
C LYS A 305 -13.58 -14.90 21.87
N TYR A 306 -12.42 -15.57 21.82
CA TYR A 306 -11.84 -16.10 20.58
C TYR A 306 -11.92 -17.62 20.45
N LYS A 307 -12.64 -18.28 21.38
CA LYS A 307 -12.83 -19.75 21.38
C LYS A 307 -11.52 -20.51 21.22
N CYS A 308 -10.46 -20.06 21.90
CA CYS A 308 -9.12 -20.66 21.80
C CYS A 308 -8.53 -20.92 23.18
N ARG A 309 -7.56 -21.84 23.22
CA ARG A 309 -6.67 -22.05 24.38
C ARG A 309 -5.36 -21.35 24.12
N TYR A 310 -4.75 -20.73 25.14
CA TYR A 310 -3.46 -20.07 25.02
C TYR A 310 -2.59 -20.25 26.25
N ILE A 311 -1.26 -20.16 26.06
CA ILE A 311 -0.26 -20.13 27.12
C ILE A 311 0.44 -18.77 27.02
N GLN A 312 0.57 -18.07 28.14
CA GLN A 312 1.24 -16.77 28.22
C GLN A 312 2.54 -16.91 29.00
N LEU A 313 3.65 -16.50 28.39
CA LEU A 313 4.98 -16.54 28.98
C LEU A 313 5.67 -15.20 28.77
N ASN A 314 6.50 -14.80 29.73
CA ASN A 314 7.48 -13.71 29.56
C ASN A 314 8.86 -14.30 29.43
N GLY A 315 9.68 -13.73 28.59
CA GLY A 315 11.04 -14.17 28.36
C GLY A 315 11.77 -13.26 27.39
N ASN A 316 12.80 -13.77 26.73
CA ASN A 316 13.62 -13.01 25.81
C ASN A 316 13.77 -13.73 24.48
N LEU A 317 13.85 -12.95 23.40
CA LEU A 317 14.38 -13.36 22.10
C LEU A 317 15.72 -12.64 21.89
N GLY A 318 16.85 -13.38 22.00
CA GLY A 318 18.14 -12.73 22.18
C GLY A 318 18.15 -11.89 23.47
N ASP A 319 18.48 -10.60 23.32
CA ASP A 319 18.49 -9.64 24.44
C ASP A 319 17.19 -8.87 24.61
N ILE A 320 16.19 -9.13 23.74
CA ILE A 320 14.94 -8.35 23.72
C ILE A 320 13.91 -9.01 24.62
N PRO A 321 13.39 -8.30 25.65
CA PRO A 321 12.26 -8.78 26.44
C PRO A 321 11.00 -8.91 25.57
N ILE A 322 10.35 -10.07 25.65
CA ILE A 322 9.14 -10.38 24.90
C ILE A 322 8.09 -11.06 25.78
N ARG A 323 6.84 -10.87 25.38
CA ARG A 323 5.73 -11.72 25.80
C ARG A 323 5.34 -12.65 24.66
N ILE A 324 5.17 -13.92 24.98
CA ILE A 324 4.84 -15.00 24.06
C ILE A 324 3.45 -15.49 24.38
N PHE A 325 2.62 -15.60 23.36
CA PHE A 325 1.33 -16.30 23.42
C PHE A 325 1.37 -17.48 22.46
N LEU A 326 1.30 -18.69 23.01
CA LEU A 326 1.13 -19.91 22.25
C LEU A 326 -0.37 -20.18 22.16
N ILE A 327 -0.94 -20.23 20.97
CA ILE A 327 -2.39 -20.17 20.72
C ILE A 327 -2.83 -21.41 19.96
N LYS A 328 -3.93 -22.04 20.40
CA LYS A 328 -4.54 -23.21 19.76
C LYS A 328 -6.04 -23.01 19.58
N TYR A 329 -6.54 -23.15 18.38
CA TYR A 329 -7.98 -23.07 18.05
C TYR A 329 -8.57 -24.48 17.94
N GLY A 330 -9.31 -24.94 18.95
CA GLY A 330 -9.89 -26.27 18.93
C GLY A 330 -8.87 -27.41 19.17
N ARG A 331 -9.38 -28.66 19.25
CA ARG A 331 -8.55 -29.82 19.63
C ARG A 331 -7.53 -30.23 18.57
N ASN A 332 -7.90 -30.17 17.28
CA ASN A 332 -7.11 -30.68 16.17
C ASN A 332 -6.33 -29.62 15.38
N SER A 333 -6.36 -28.34 15.83
CA SER A 333 -5.63 -27.29 15.13
C SER A 333 -4.14 -27.22 15.57
N ALA A 334 -3.30 -26.73 14.67
CA ALA A 334 -1.91 -26.45 14.98
C ALA A 334 -1.79 -25.29 15.98
N TRP A 335 -0.73 -25.29 16.76
CA TRP A 335 -0.34 -24.18 17.60
C TRP A 335 0.23 -23.05 16.78
N ASN A 336 -0.04 -21.81 17.17
CA ASN A 336 0.54 -20.60 16.63
C ASN A 336 1.29 -19.83 17.72
N VAL A 337 2.31 -19.07 17.33
CA VAL A 337 3.11 -18.25 18.25
C VAL A 337 2.88 -16.79 17.91
N LEU A 338 2.31 -16.04 18.84
CA LEU A 338 2.18 -14.58 18.77
C LEU A 338 3.17 -13.96 19.77
N LEU A 339 4.00 -13.05 19.28
CA LEU A 339 5.03 -12.35 20.06
C LEU A 339 4.72 -10.87 20.16
N THR A 340 5.06 -10.28 21.29
CA THR A 340 5.08 -8.83 21.46
C THR A 340 6.26 -8.39 22.34
N THR A 341 6.82 -7.23 22.05
CA THR A 341 7.81 -6.57 22.93
C THR A 341 7.16 -5.76 24.05
N ASP A 342 5.83 -5.63 24.06
CA ASP A 342 5.08 -5.11 25.20
C ASP A 342 4.79 -6.23 26.18
N THR A 343 5.66 -6.35 27.18
CA THR A 343 5.58 -7.42 28.20
C THR A 343 4.40 -7.24 29.19
N THR A 344 3.66 -6.15 29.11
CA THR A 344 2.48 -5.89 29.92
C THR A 344 1.17 -6.21 29.20
N MET A 345 1.21 -6.35 27.87
CA MET A 345 0.04 -6.55 27.02
C MET A 345 -0.72 -7.85 27.35
N SER A 346 -2.04 -7.78 27.50
CA SER A 346 -2.88 -8.97 27.68
C SER A 346 -3.01 -9.76 26.37
N PHE A 347 -3.38 -11.03 26.46
CA PHE A 347 -3.63 -11.88 25.29
C PHE A 347 -4.69 -11.28 24.35
N VAL A 348 -5.83 -10.84 24.91
CA VAL A 348 -6.92 -10.27 24.11
C VAL A 348 -6.44 -9.05 23.36
N LYS A 349 -5.73 -8.13 24.01
CA LYS A 349 -5.18 -6.93 23.34
C LYS A 349 -4.16 -7.27 22.27
N ALA A 350 -3.24 -8.20 22.53
CA ALA A 350 -2.22 -8.63 21.56
C ALA A 350 -2.88 -9.24 20.32
N PHE A 351 -3.92 -10.03 20.52
CA PHE A 351 -4.65 -10.67 19.44
C PHE A 351 -5.43 -9.63 18.61
N GLU A 352 -6.14 -8.70 19.25
CA GLU A 352 -6.85 -7.59 18.56
C GLU A 352 -5.90 -6.69 17.77
N VAL A 353 -4.75 -6.33 18.34
CA VAL A 353 -3.72 -5.57 17.64
C VAL A 353 -3.21 -6.34 16.43
N TYR A 354 -2.95 -7.65 16.59
CA TYR A 354 -2.48 -8.47 15.46
C TYR A 354 -3.53 -8.60 14.34
N GLN A 355 -4.81 -8.66 14.65
CA GLN A 355 -5.88 -8.72 13.65
C GLN A 355 -5.90 -7.50 12.71
N ILE A 356 -5.42 -6.33 13.16
CA ILE A 356 -5.30 -5.13 12.33
C ILE A 356 -4.42 -5.39 11.09
N ARG A 357 -3.50 -6.37 11.15
CA ARG A 357 -2.66 -6.78 10.02
C ARG A 357 -3.48 -7.12 8.77
N TRP A 358 -4.68 -7.68 8.95
CA TRP A 358 -5.55 -8.03 7.83
C TRP A 358 -5.87 -6.85 6.91
N ASN A 359 -5.86 -5.64 7.42
CA ASN A 359 -6.16 -4.44 6.64
C ASN A 359 -5.19 -4.22 5.45
N ILE A 360 -3.91 -4.62 5.60
CA ILE A 360 -2.94 -4.48 4.48
C ILE A 360 -3.21 -5.51 3.37
N GLU A 361 -3.69 -6.71 3.72
CA GLU A 361 -4.10 -7.72 2.74
C GLU A 361 -5.34 -7.25 1.97
N VAL A 362 -6.32 -6.67 2.67
CA VAL A 362 -7.50 -6.05 2.05
C VAL A 362 -7.08 -4.91 1.11
N MET A 363 -6.20 -4.00 1.57
CA MET A 363 -5.66 -2.92 0.74
C MET A 363 -4.96 -3.44 -0.51
N ASN A 364 -4.12 -4.47 -0.39
CA ASN A 364 -3.45 -5.10 -1.53
C ASN A 364 -4.43 -5.73 -2.52
N LYS A 365 -5.51 -6.34 -2.03
CA LYS A 365 -6.59 -6.90 -2.85
C LYS A 365 -7.34 -5.78 -3.58
N GLU A 366 -7.79 -4.76 -2.87
CA GLU A 366 -8.55 -3.63 -3.40
C GLU A 366 -7.75 -2.84 -4.44
N THR A 367 -6.48 -2.52 -4.16
CA THR A 367 -5.61 -1.82 -5.12
C THR A 367 -5.34 -2.62 -6.40
N LYS A 368 -5.21 -3.95 -6.30
CA LYS A 368 -5.09 -4.82 -7.48
C LYS A 368 -6.40 -4.87 -8.27
N GLN A 369 -7.51 -5.03 -7.59
CA GLN A 369 -8.82 -5.24 -8.20
C GLN A 369 -9.38 -3.95 -8.83
N TYR A 370 -9.31 -2.83 -8.12
CA TYR A 370 -9.99 -1.59 -8.53
C TYR A 370 -9.05 -0.57 -9.18
N LEU A 371 -7.76 -0.58 -8.86
CA LEU A 371 -6.79 0.41 -9.35
C LEU A 371 -5.73 -0.19 -10.28
N GLY A 372 -5.81 -1.48 -10.58
CA GLY A 372 -4.91 -2.16 -11.51
C GLY A 372 -3.45 -2.21 -11.03
N LEU A 373 -3.20 -2.28 -9.71
CA LEU A 373 -1.84 -2.39 -9.16
C LEU A 373 -1.10 -3.59 -9.77
N GLY A 374 0.04 -3.31 -10.40
CA GLY A 374 0.85 -4.30 -11.11
C GLY A 374 0.48 -4.50 -12.58
N GLY A 375 -0.55 -3.83 -13.09
CA GLY A 375 -0.99 -3.94 -14.50
C GLY A 375 -0.04 -3.31 -15.51
N TYR A 376 0.81 -2.36 -15.10
CA TYR A 376 1.76 -1.69 -16.00
C TYR A 376 2.84 -2.65 -16.53
N GLN A 377 2.99 -2.70 -17.87
CA GLN A 377 3.90 -3.62 -18.56
C GLN A 377 5.12 -2.91 -19.21
N GLY A 378 5.39 -1.66 -18.86
CA GLY A 378 6.58 -0.94 -19.34
C GLY A 378 7.88 -1.53 -18.81
N CYS A 379 8.95 -1.41 -19.58
CA CYS A 379 10.24 -2.04 -19.26
C CYS A 379 11.06 -1.27 -18.21
N ASP A 380 10.88 0.03 -18.10
CA ASP A 380 11.62 0.89 -17.17
C ASP A 380 11.18 0.68 -15.71
N PHE A 381 12.14 0.52 -14.80
CA PHE A 381 11.86 0.28 -13.39
C PHE A 381 11.18 1.48 -12.72
N ASN A 382 11.53 2.72 -13.11
CA ASN A 382 10.90 3.91 -12.56
C ASN A 382 9.42 3.99 -12.95
N GLY A 383 9.07 3.51 -14.15
CA GLY A 383 7.69 3.35 -14.58
C GLY A 383 6.90 2.35 -13.71
N GLN A 384 7.53 1.26 -13.25
CA GLN A 384 6.91 0.30 -12.31
C GLN A 384 6.70 0.95 -10.93
N ILE A 385 7.65 1.76 -10.47
CA ILE A 385 7.51 2.54 -9.23
C ILE A 385 6.38 3.57 -9.35
N ALA A 386 6.32 4.29 -10.48
CA ALA A 386 5.27 5.25 -10.76
C ALA A 386 3.87 4.61 -10.74
N ASP A 387 3.73 3.46 -11.40
CA ASP A 387 2.48 2.70 -11.47
C ASP A 387 1.95 2.36 -10.06
N ALA A 388 2.78 1.75 -9.24
CA ALA A 388 2.39 1.40 -7.87
C ALA A 388 2.11 2.65 -7.02
N THR A 389 2.90 3.73 -7.18
CA THR A 389 2.65 4.98 -6.46
C THR A 389 1.29 5.55 -6.82
N LEU A 390 0.96 5.66 -8.10
CA LEU A 390 -0.33 6.20 -8.57
C LEU A 390 -1.52 5.42 -7.99
N CYS A 391 -1.44 4.08 -7.93
CA CYS A 391 -2.46 3.28 -7.28
C CYS A 391 -2.61 3.64 -5.79
N TYR A 392 -1.51 3.78 -5.07
CA TYR A 392 -1.54 4.11 -3.64
C TYR A 392 -1.94 5.55 -3.35
N LEU A 393 -1.60 6.52 -4.21
CA LEU A 393 -2.10 7.89 -4.11
C LEU A 393 -3.63 7.92 -4.26
N THR A 394 -4.14 7.29 -5.31
CA THR A 394 -5.58 7.19 -5.56
C THR A 394 -6.29 6.48 -4.42
N TYR A 395 -5.73 5.37 -3.93
CA TYR A 395 -6.28 4.69 -2.75
C TYR A 395 -6.36 5.59 -1.52
N THR A 396 -5.32 6.39 -1.25
CA THR A 396 -5.29 7.31 -0.09
C THR A 396 -6.37 8.40 -0.21
N VAL A 397 -6.61 8.92 -1.41
CA VAL A 397 -7.69 9.89 -1.68
C VAL A 397 -9.05 9.24 -1.45
N MET A 398 -9.27 8.04 -2.00
CA MET A 398 -10.53 7.30 -1.81
C MET A 398 -10.74 6.89 -0.34
N ALA A 399 -9.67 6.55 0.38
CA ALA A 399 -9.75 6.24 1.81
C ALA A 399 -10.17 7.46 2.65
N LEU A 400 -9.79 8.69 2.25
CA LEU A 400 -10.27 9.92 2.85
C LEU A 400 -11.77 10.11 2.58
N GLU A 401 -12.21 9.93 1.34
CA GLU A 401 -13.60 10.06 0.96
C GLU A 401 -14.48 9.06 1.71
N LYS A 402 -14.12 7.79 1.68
CA LYS A 402 -14.82 6.75 2.43
C LYS A 402 -14.93 7.07 3.93
N ARG A 403 -13.94 7.75 4.51
CA ARG A 403 -13.94 8.10 5.94
C ARG A 403 -15.08 9.03 6.33
N PHE A 404 -15.53 9.90 5.41
CA PHE A 404 -16.52 10.94 5.64
C PHE A 404 -17.83 10.72 4.87
N THR A 405 -18.00 9.58 4.25
CA THR A 405 -19.20 9.17 3.51
C THR A 405 -19.79 7.90 4.11
N GLU A 406 -21.00 7.55 3.66
CA GLU A 406 -21.76 6.39 4.14
C GLU A 406 -21.38 5.06 3.46
N TYR A 407 -20.40 5.05 2.56
CA TYR A 407 -19.97 3.82 1.86
C TYR A 407 -19.48 2.76 2.83
N GLN A 408 -20.08 1.57 2.78
CA GLN A 408 -19.70 0.43 3.62
C GLN A 408 -18.36 -0.17 3.17
N THR A 409 -18.14 -0.26 1.86
CA THR A 409 -16.94 -0.86 1.27
C THR A 409 -16.21 0.09 0.34
N MET A 410 -14.92 -0.16 0.12
CA MET A 410 -14.16 0.55 -0.93
C MET A 410 -14.67 0.20 -2.32
N GLY A 411 -15.21 -1.01 -2.51
CA GLY A 411 -15.77 -1.46 -3.77
C GLY A 411 -16.97 -0.65 -4.20
N GLU A 412 -17.89 -0.35 -3.30
CA GLU A 412 -19.04 0.54 -3.57
C GLU A 412 -18.55 1.94 -4.01
N LEU A 413 -17.64 2.54 -3.25
CA LEU A 413 -17.08 3.85 -3.58
C LEU A 413 -16.43 3.86 -4.97
N PHE A 414 -15.60 2.86 -5.30
CA PHE A 414 -14.96 2.78 -6.61
C PHE A 414 -15.95 2.57 -7.74
N SER A 415 -16.98 1.76 -7.55
CA SER A 415 -18.03 1.52 -8.56
C SER A 415 -18.80 2.81 -8.86
N ASP A 416 -19.16 3.57 -7.83
CA ASP A 416 -19.86 4.84 -8.00
C ASP A 416 -18.97 5.88 -8.70
N MET A 417 -17.70 6.01 -8.28
CA MET A 417 -16.75 6.93 -8.91
C MET A 417 -16.48 6.59 -10.38
N GLU A 418 -16.38 5.31 -10.73
CA GLU A 418 -16.23 4.85 -12.12
C GLU A 418 -17.50 5.19 -12.92
N GLY A 419 -18.67 4.91 -12.36
CA GLY A 419 -19.96 5.22 -12.98
C GLY A 419 -20.13 6.70 -13.26
N ASP A 420 -19.73 7.56 -12.35
CA ASP A 420 -19.79 9.02 -12.50
C ASP A 420 -18.84 9.54 -13.59
N LEU A 421 -17.61 9.02 -13.65
CA LEU A 421 -16.66 9.36 -14.71
C LEU A 421 -17.17 8.93 -16.10
N MET A 422 -17.78 7.74 -16.19
CA MET A 422 -18.43 7.26 -17.42
C MET A 422 -19.61 8.13 -17.84
N ALA A 423 -20.49 8.49 -16.90
CA ALA A 423 -21.64 9.33 -17.17
C ALA A 423 -21.25 10.72 -17.68
N LEU A 424 -20.23 11.35 -17.07
CA LEU A 424 -19.68 12.64 -17.52
C LEU A 424 -19.20 12.59 -18.97
N THR A 425 -18.51 11.54 -19.34
CA THR A 425 -17.99 11.36 -20.70
C THR A 425 -19.10 11.22 -21.73
N LEU A 426 -20.13 10.44 -21.43
CA LEU A 426 -21.27 10.26 -22.30
C LEU A 426 -22.00 11.59 -22.56
N TRP A 427 -22.24 12.38 -21.50
CA TRP A 427 -22.89 13.67 -21.60
C TRP A 427 -22.09 14.70 -22.39
N LYS A 428 -20.76 14.78 -22.18
CA LYS A 428 -19.91 15.65 -23.00
C LYS A 428 -20.02 15.32 -24.49
N ARG A 429 -20.05 14.03 -24.85
CA ARG A 429 -20.22 13.60 -26.24
C ARG A 429 -21.58 13.97 -26.81
N VAL A 430 -22.66 13.77 -26.04
CA VAL A 430 -24.00 14.15 -26.43
C VAL A 430 -24.09 15.66 -26.67
N LEU A 431 -23.53 16.48 -25.75
CA LEU A 431 -23.49 17.94 -25.93
C LEU A 431 -22.68 18.34 -27.17
N THR A 432 -21.52 17.77 -27.38
CA THR A 432 -20.70 18.04 -28.59
C THR A 432 -21.43 17.64 -29.88
N CYS A 433 -22.21 16.56 -29.85
CA CYS A 433 -23.03 16.19 -31.00
C CYS A 433 -24.18 17.20 -31.23
N ILE A 434 -24.83 17.67 -30.17
CA ILE A 434 -25.88 18.68 -30.24
C ILE A 434 -25.33 20.00 -30.77
N GLU A 435 -24.18 20.47 -30.27
CA GLU A 435 -23.53 21.68 -30.74
C GLU A 435 -23.10 21.64 -32.23
N ARG A 436 -22.85 20.45 -32.78
CA ARG A 436 -22.55 20.26 -34.21
C ARG A 436 -23.75 20.20 -35.12
N ILE A 437 -24.93 19.98 -34.53
CA ILE A 437 -26.22 19.86 -35.25
C ILE A 437 -27.00 21.18 -35.22
N LEU A 438 -26.73 22.02 -34.22
CA LEU A 438 -27.22 23.40 -34.13
C LEU A 438 -26.30 24.35 -34.89
#